data_6e900b690889f95759a322319bc38dcb
#
_entry.id   6e900b690889f95759a322319bc38dcb
#
_cell.length_a   1.000
_cell.length_b   1.000
_cell.length_c   1.000
_cell.angle_alpha   90.00
_cell.angle_beta   90.00
_cell.angle_gamma   90.00
#
_symmetry.space_group_name_H-M   'P 1'
#
loop_
_entity.id
_entity.type
_entity.pdbx_description
1 polymer ?
#
loop_
_entity_poly.entity_id
_entity_poly.type
_entity_poly.pdbx_seq_one_letter_code
_entity_poly.pdbx_strand_id
1 'polypeptide(L)'
;EGLFGAGDTVGGSAHKFSSGSFTEGRLAAKAAVKYIEEQKAKDIKVSEDQCNNFKETIYKPLENYTVGRNEITGGTVSPSYISPIQGLQRLQKIMDEYVGGITANYMTNDNLLKKGLELLAWLQEDLEHVGAEDYHQLMRAWELKHRTLTSQCVTEHTLFREETRWPGYYYRGDKLKLDDENWHCLTVSRRDPKTGKFTMEKMPVYHIVDDE
;
A
#
# COMPACT_ATOMS: atom_id res chain seq x y z
N GLU A 1 -15.03 7.05 7.29
CA GLU A 1 -16.47 6.75 7.40
C GLU A 1 -17.07 6.53 6.01
N GLY A 2 -18.10 5.65 5.90
CA GLY A 2 -18.79 5.40 4.62
C GLY A 2 -18.04 4.50 3.63
N LEU A 3 -16.86 3.99 3.95
CA LEU A 3 -16.13 3.03 3.13
C LEU A 3 -16.23 1.63 3.76
N PHE A 4 -16.70 0.68 2.98
CA PHE A 4 -16.86 -0.72 3.37
C PHE A 4 -16.01 -1.60 2.46
N GLY A 5 -15.40 -2.63 3.03
CA GLY A 5 -14.58 -3.59 2.29
C GLY A 5 -15.14 -5.00 2.37
N ALA A 6 -14.85 -5.80 1.36
CA ALA A 6 -15.19 -7.22 1.31
C ALA A 6 -14.23 -7.98 0.40
N GLY A 7 -14.08 -9.26 0.61
CA GLY A 7 -13.20 -10.12 -0.17
C GLY A 7 -11.72 -9.87 0.10
N ASP A 8 -10.88 -10.04 -0.90
CA ASP A 8 -9.43 -9.98 -0.76
C ASP A 8 -8.86 -8.61 -0.36
N THR A 9 -9.69 -7.57 -0.42
CA THR A 9 -9.32 -6.22 0.04
C THR A 9 -9.38 -6.06 1.57
N VAL A 10 -9.92 -7.04 2.29
CA VAL A 10 -10.10 -7.01 3.74
C VAL A 10 -9.29 -8.11 4.39
N GLY A 11 -8.50 -7.79 5.40
CA GLY A 11 -7.76 -8.75 6.23
C GLY A 11 -8.65 -9.52 7.21
N GLY A 12 -8.04 -10.43 7.98
CA GLY A 12 -8.69 -11.12 9.10
C GLY A 12 -9.37 -12.45 8.77
N SER A 13 -9.43 -12.86 7.51
CA SER A 13 -9.94 -14.18 7.09
C SER A 13 -8.90 -14.90 6.23
N ALA A 14 -8.65 -16.18 6.56
CA ALA A 14 -7.59 -16.96 5.92
C ALA A 14 -7.92 -17.39 4.48
N HIS A 15 -9.17 -17.80 4.24
CA HIS A 15 -9.63 -18.28 2.95
C HIS A 15 -10.94 -17.60 2.57
N LYS A 16 -10.87 -16.78 1.54
CA LYS A 16 -12.05 -16.05 1.09
C LYS A 16 -12.69 -16.68 -0.11
N PHE A 17 -11.96 -16.97 -1.15
CA PHE A 17 -12.48 -17.49 -2.40
C PHE A 17 -13.89 -16.93 -2.73
N SER A 18 -14.64 -17.60 -3.58
CA SER A 18 -15.97 -17.13 -3.97
C SER A 18 -16.96 -17.10 -2.79
N SER A 19 -17.04 -18.15 -1.99
CA SER A 19 -18.00 -18.25 -0.89
C SER A 19 -17.75 -17.22 0.22
N GLY A 20 -16.50 -17.06 0.63
CA GLY A 20 -16.12 -16.07 1.63
C GLY A 20 -16.34 -14.64 1.14
N SER A 21 -15.93 -14.34 -0.10
CA SER A 21 -16.10 -13.02 -0.70
C SER A 21 -17.57 -12.64 -0.85
N PHE A 22 -18.43 -13.56 -1.26
CA PHE A 22 -19.88 -13.32 -1.32
C PHE A 22 -20.49 -13.11 0.07
N THR A 23 -20.05 -13.86 1.07
CA THR A 23 -20.50 -13.69 2.45
C THR A 23 -20.12 -12.32 2.99
N GLU A 24 -18.86 -11.93 2.83
CA GLU A 24 -18.38 -10.61 3.26
C GLU A 24 -19.06 -9.48 2.50
N GLY A 25 -19.27 -9.62 1.19
CA GLY A 25 -20.01 -8.65 0.38
C GLY A 25 -21.44 -8.45 0.89
N ARG A 26 -22.11 -9.53 1.26
CA ARG A 26 -23.45 -9.47 1.87
C ARG A 26 -23.45 -8.78 3.24
N LEU A 27 -22.44 -9.04 4.08
CA LEU A 27 -22.30 -8.39 5.38
C LEU A 27 -21.98 -6.89 5.21
N ALA A 28 -21.05 -6.55 4.32
CA ALA A 28 -20.70 -5.17 4.02
C ALA A 28 -21.90 -4.37 3.48
N ALA A 29 -22.70 -4.96 2.58
CA ALA A 29 -23.89 -4.33 2.05
C ALA A 29 -24.94 -4.05 3.17
N LYS A 30 -25.18 -5.01 4.06
CA LYS A 30 -26.09 -4.80 5.21
C LYS A 30 -25.57 -3.71 6.16
N ALA A 31 -24.27 -3.70 6.43
CA ALA A 31 -23.66 -2.66 7.26
C ALA A 31 -23.75 -1.28 6.61
N ALA A 32 -23.57 -1.19 5.27
CA ALA A 32 -23.70 0.05 4.51
C ALA A 32 -25.14 0.61 4.57
N VAL A 33 -26.17 -0.26 4.39
CA VAL A 33 -27.57 0.15 4.51
C VAL A 33 -27.86 0.68 5.91
N LYS A 34 -27.47 -0.06 6.94
CA LYS A 34 -27.65 0.38 8.33
C LYS A 34 -26.95 1.72 8.60
N TYR A 35 -25.73 1.89 8.10
CA TYR A 35 -24.99 3.14 8.23
C TYR A 35 -25.74 4.33 7.59
N ILE A 36 -26.29 4.15 6.38
CA ILE A 36 -27.06 5.19 5.68
C ILE A 36 -28.32 5.56 6.48
N GLU A 37 -29.04 4.58 7.00
CA GLU A 37 -30.25 4.79 7.83
C GLU A 37 -29.93 5.56 9.12
N GLU A 38 -28.85 5.17 9.83
CA GLU A 38 -28.39 5.81 11.07
C GLU A 38 -27.87 7.24 10.86
N GLN A 39 -27.19 7.50 9.74
CA GLN A 39 -26.63 8.82 9.41
C GLN A 39 -27.68 9.79 8.87
N LYS A 40 -28.93 9.36 8.65
CA LYS A 40 -30.02 10.16 8.06
C LYS A 40 -29.56 10.88 6.80
N ALA A 41 -29.12 10.10 5.81
CA ALA A 41 -28.70 10.48 4.48
C ALA A 41 -28.49 12.00 4.30
N LYS A 42 -27.31 12.50 4.69
CA LYS A 42 -26.96 13.89 4.39
C LYS A 42 -26.74 13.99 2.89
N ASP A 43 -27.30 15.01 2.26
CA ASP A 43 -27.00 15.31 0.86
C ASP A 43 -25.49 15.52 0.69
N ILE A 44 -24.84 14.53 0.11
CA ILE A 44 -23.41 14.62 -0.21
C ILE A 44 -23.29 15.46 -1.47
N LYS A 45 -22.73 16.65 -1.33
CA LYS A 45 -22.43 17.54 -2.46
C LYS A 45 -20.94 17.51 -2.74
N VAL A 46 -20.59 17.24 -3.97
CA VAL A 46 -19.23 17.38 -4.47
C VAL A 46 -19.13 18.70 -5.20
N SER A 47 -18.22 19.58 -4.81
CA SER A 47 -18.04 20.87 -5.48
C SER A 47 -17.27 20.69 -6.79
N GLU A 48 -17.49 21.61 -7.73
CA GLU A 48 -16.75 21.64 -9.00
C GLU A 48 -15.24 21.82 -8.77
N ASP A 49 -14.86 22.63 -7.79
CA ASP A 49 -13.45 22.82 -7.40
C ASP A 49 -12.81 21.52 -6.91
N GLN A 50 -13.53 20.71 -6.11
CA GLN A 50 -13.02 19.39 -5.70
C GLN A 50 -12.79 18.48 -6.92
N CYS A 51 -13.73 18.47 -7.87
CA CYS A 51 -13.58 17.70 -9.10
C CYS A 51 -12.38 18.16 -9.93
N ASN A 52 -12.18 19.45 -10.07
CA ASN A 52 -11.07 20.02 -10.83
C ASN A 52 -9.73 19.72 -10.17
N ASN A 53 -9.60 19.88 -8.86
CA ASN A 53 -8.40 19.54 -8.12
C ASN A 53 -8.04 18.04 -8.26
N PHE A 54 -9.04 17.14 -8.24
CA PHE A 54 -8.80 15.73 -8.50
C PHE A 54 -8.34 15.46 -9.94
N LYS A 55 -8.93 16.13 -10.92
CA LYS A 55 -8.51 16.02 -12.33
C LYS A 55 -7.07 16.47 -12.51
N GLU A 56 -6.69 17.61 -11.99
CA GLU A 56 -5.31 18.11 -12.03
C GLU A 56 -4.35 17.10 -11.43
N THR A 57 -4.66 16.57 -10.24
CA THR A 57 -3.85 15.55 -9.58
C THR A 57 -3.72 14.28 -10.43
N ILE A 58 -4.85 13.79 -10.99
CA ILE A 58 -4.87 12.54 -11.76
C ILE A 58 -4.06 12.68 -13.05
N TYR A 59 -4.16 13.81 -13.74
CA TYR A 59 -3.52 14.03 -15.04
C TYR A 59 -2.13 14.64 -14.97
N LYS A 60 -1.65 15.01 -13.78
CA LYS A 60 -0.30 15.57 -13.59
C LYS A 60 0.84 14.78 -14.27
N PRO A 61 0.85 13.43 -14.29
CA PRO A 61 1.90 12.70 -15.02
C PRO A 61 1.94 12.98 -16.53
N LEU A 62 0.81 13.28 -17.18
CA LEU A 62 0.80 13.67 -18.58
C LEU A 62 1.43 15.06 -18.78
N GLU A 63 1.16 15.97 -17.85
CA GLU A 63 1.76 17.31 -17.85
C GLU A 63 3.27 17.22 -17.64
N ASN A 64 3.72 16.46 -16.63
CA ASN A 64 5.14 16.23 -16.35
C ASN A 64 5.90 15.73 -17.60
N TYR A 65 5.31 14.78 -18.34
CA TYR A 65 5.89 14.30 -19.59
C TYR A 65 5.94 15.40 -20.65
N THR A 66 4.86 16.14 -20.83
CA THR A 66 4.75 17.18 -21.86
C THR A 66 5.76 18.29 -21.65
N VAL A 67 5.94 18.73 -20.40
CA VAL A 67 6.92 19.76 -20.01
C VAL A 67 8.34 19.20 -20.14
N GLY A 68 8.61 18.05 -19.54
CA GLY A 68 9.95 17.46 -19.54
C GLY A 68 10.42 16.96 -20.91
N ARG A 69 9.49 16.63 -21.81
CA ARG A 69 9.82 16.21 -23.18
C ARG A 69 10.61 17.27 -23.95
N ASN A 70 10.36 18.54 -23.69
CA ASN A 70 11.06 19.64 -24.35
C ASN A 70 12.54 19.78 -23.90
N GLU A 71 12.90 19.11 -22.80
CA GLU A 71 14.23 19.16 -22.21
C GLU A 71 15.09 17.93 -22.57
N ILE A 72 14.53 16.97 -23.33
CA ILE A 72 15.26 15.75 -23.70
C ILE A 72 16.37 16.10 -24.69
N THR A 73 17.60 15.83 -24.29
CA THR A 73 18.82 16.03 -25.08
C THR A 73 19.27 14.76 -25.78
N GLY A 74 18.36 13.99 -26.37
CA GLY A 74 18.67 12.78 -27.15
C GLY A 74 18.85 11.53 -26.28
N GLY A 75 17.79 10.75 -26.11
CA GLY A 75 17.76 9.50 -25.35
C GLY A 75 16.41 9.26 -24.68
N THR A 76 16.27 8.14 -24.00
CA THR A 76 15.03 7.76 -23.30
C THR A 76 14.97 8.27 -21.85
N VAL A 77 16.03 8.88 -21.37
CA VAL A 77 16.13 9.42 -20.01
C VAL A 77 15.93 10.92 -20.01
N SER A 78 14.98 11.42 -19.25
CA SER A 78 14.75 12.86 -19.04
C SER A 78 15.32 13.31 -17.70
N PRO A 79 15.89 14.54 -17.61
CA PRO A 79 16.29 15.12 -16.34
C PRO A 79 15.09 15.58 -15.50
N SER A 80 13.92 15.78 -16.13
CA SER A 80 12.76 16.43 -15.51
C SER A 80 11.66 15.48 -15.07
N TYR A 81 11.69 14.22 -15.49
CA TYR A 81 10.73 13.21 -15.04
C TYR A 81 11.35 11.81 -15.05
N ILE A 82 10.76 10.90 -14.28
CA ILE A 82 11.01 9.45 -14.38
C ILE A 82 9.84 8.78 -15.09
N SER A 83 10.12 7.78 -15.93
CA SER A 83 9.05 6.98 -16.51
C SER A 83 8.48 5.98 -15.50
N PRO A 84 7.22 5.51 -15.68
CA PRO A 84 6.63 4.50 -14.79
C PRO A 84 7.47 3.22 -14.69
N ILE A 85 8.12 2.80 -15.78
CA ILE A 85 8.96 1.60 -15.77
C ILE A 85 10.25 1.80 -14.97
N GLN A 86 10.88 2.98 -15.05
CA GLN A 86 12.06 3.29 -14.23
C GLN A 86 11.73 3.27 -12.75
N GLY A 87 10.61 3.88 -12.35
CA GLY A 87 10.16 3.85 -10.96
C GLY A 87 9.80 2.44 -10.50
N LEU A 88 9.16 1.63 -11.35
CA LEU A 88 8.82 0.25 -11.02
C LEU A 88 10.08 -0.61 -10.81
N GLN A 89 11.10 -0.48 -11.65
CA GLN A 89 12.37 -1.19 -11.49
C GLN A 89 13.07 -0.82 -10.18
N ARG A 90 13.06 0.46 -9.81
CA ARG A 90 13.59 0.93 -8.52
C ARG A 90 12.80 0.34 -7.35
N LEU A 91 11.47 0.34 -7.42
CA LEU A 91 10.62 -0.25 -6.40
C LEU A 91 10.91 -1.75 -6.22
N GLN A 92 10.96 -2.49 -7.33
CA GLN A 92 11.28 -3.93 -7.30
C GLN A 92 12.64 -4.19 -6.66
N LYS A 93 13.66 -3.39 -7.02
CA LYS A 93 15.00 -3.52 -6.45
C LYS A 93 15.02 -3.27 -4.94
N ILE A 94 14.31 -2.24 -4.46
CA ILE A 94 14.21 -1.94 -3.03
C ILE A 94 13.54 -3.10 -2.29
N MET A 95 12.42 -3.59 -2.79
CA MET A 95 11.68 -4.68 -2.14
C MET A 95 12.46 -5.97 -2.14
N ASP A 96 13.15 -6.28 -3.23
CA ASP A 96 13.95 -7.50 -3.36
C ASP A 96 15.15 -7.52 -2.39
N GLU A 97 15.91 -6.44 -2.33
CA GLU A 97 17.15 -6.40 -1.56
C GLU A 97 16.96 -6.10 -0.07
N TYR A 98 16.01 -5.23 0.27
CA TYR A 98 15.87 -4.72 1.64
C TYR A 98 14.68 -5.32 2.40
N VAL A 99 13.65 -5.76 1.70
CA VAL A 99 12.41 -6.23 2.34
C VAL A 99 12.26 -7.76 2.28
N GLY A 100 13.27 -8.46 1.83
CA GLY A 100 13.28 -9.92 1.83
C GLY A 100 12.67 -10.53 0.56
N GLY A 101 13.11 -10.08 -0.61
CA GLY A 101 12.75 -10.69 -1.88
C GLY A 101 13.58 -11.91 -2.24
N ILE A 102 13.50 -12.33 -3.49
CA ILE A 102 14.08 -13.56 -4.00
C ILE A 102 15.60 -13.57 -3.86
N THR A 103 16.29 -12.48 -4.23
CA THR A 103 17.76 -12.41 -4.16
C THR A 103 18.27 -12.37 -2.72
N ALA A 104 17.45 -11.95 -1.77
CA ALA A 104 17.72 -11.99 -0.34
C ALA A 104 17.28 -13.31 0.32
N ASN A 105 16.90 -14.33 -0.46
CA ASN A 105 16.40 -15.63 0.03
C ASN A 105 15.21 -15.48 0.99
N TYR A 106 14.32 -14.53 0.73
CA TYR A 106 13.17 -14.21 1.57
C TYR A 106 13.52 -13.83 3.00
N MET A 107 14.71 -13.31 3.23
CA MET A 107 15.21 -12.94 4.55
C MET A 107 15.51 -11.43 4.63
N THR A 108 15.12 -10.81 5.74
CA THR A 108 15.45 -9.43 6.07
C THR A 108 15.73 -9.27 7.56
N ASN A 109 16.06 -8.07 7.99
CA ASN A 109 16.29 -7.69 9.38
C ASN A 109 15.95 -6.22 9.61
N ASP A 110 15.97 -5.77 10.87
CA ASP A 110 15.68 -4.38 11.27
C ASP A 110 16.44 -3.33 10.45
N ASN A 111 17.74 -3.53 10.26
CA ASN A 111 18.57 -2.53 9.58
C ASN A 111 18.23 -2.45 8.09
N LEU A 112 18.01 -3.58 7.43
CA LEU A 112 17.59 -3.63 6.04
C LEU A 112 16.19 -3.02 5.85
N LEU A 113 15.23 -3.34 6.73
CA LEU A 113 13.89 -2.78 6.67
C LEU A 113 13.87 -1.27 6.86
N LYS A 114 14.63 -0.75 7.83
CA LYS A 114 14.78 0.71 8.03
C LYS A 114 15.38 1.39 6.80
N LYS A 115 16.39 0.78 6.19
CA LYS A 115 16.96 1.29 4.94
C LYS A 115 15.97 1.18 3.77
N GLY A 116 15.20 0.11 3.70
CA GLY A 116 14.11 -0.05 2.73
C GLY A 116 13.08 1.07 2.83
N LEU A 117 12.65 1.42 4.06
CA LEU A 117 11.71 2.53 4.30
C LEU A 117 12.28 3.88 3.85
N GLU A 118 13.55 4.16 4.13
CA GLU A 118 14.24 5.36 3.66
C GLU A 118 14.25 5.45 2.12
N LEU A 119 14.61 4.36 1.45
CA LEU A 119 14.63 4.30 -0.01
C LEU A 119 13.24 4.39 -0.64
N LEU A 120 12.21 3.81 0.01
CA LEU A 120 10.83 3.94 -0.41
C LEU A 120 10.31 5.38 -0.25
N ALA A 121 10.73 6.10 0.81
CA ALA A 121 10.41 7.50 0.98
C ALA A 121 11.01 8.37 -0.14
N TRP A 122 12.28 8.16 -0.49
CA TRP A 122 12.90 8.85 -1.63
C TRP A 122 12.22 8.52 -2.97
N LEU A 123 11.85 7.25 -3.18
CA LEU A 123 11.10 6.89 -4.37
C LEU A 123 9.76 7.61 -4.41
N GLN A 124 9.06 7.72 -3.27
CA GLN A 124 7.78 8.42 -3.21
C GLN A 124 7.91 9.90 -3.57
N GLU A 125 8.99 10.57 -3.16
CA GLU A 125 9.29 11.95 -3.58
C GLU A 125 9.51 12.02 -5.09
N ASP A 126 10.30 11.11 -5.65
CA ASP A 126 10.54 11.05 -7.11
C ASP A 126 9.25 10.80 -7.91
N LEU A 127 8.26 10.10 -7.34
CA LEU A 127 6.99 9.84 -8.01
C LEU A 127 6.10 11.09 -8.21
N GLU A 128 6.41 12.19 -7.55
CA GLU A 128 5.77 13.48 -7.87
C GLU A 128 6.17 13.99 -9.27
N HIS A 129 7.32 13.53 -9.76
CA HIS A 129 7.89 13.84 -11.07
C HIS A 129 7.76 12.68 -12.07
N VAL A 130 6.85 11.71 -11.83
CA VAL A 130 6.62 10.66 -12.81
C VAL A 130 5.93 11.24 -14.05
N GLY A 131 6.48 10.94 -15.23
CA GLY A 131 5.93 11.36 -16.52
C GLY A 131 5.21 10.22 -17.23
N ALA A 132 4.09 10.50 -17.88
CA ALA A 132 3.31 9.55 -18.67
C ALA A 132 3.06 10.10 -20.07
N GLU A 133 3.44 9.35 -21.10
CA GLU A 133 3.31 9.76 -22.50
C GLU A 133 1.85 9.68 -22.99
N ASP A 134 1.11 8.71 -22.48
CA ASP A 134 -0.26 8.41 -22.86
C ASP A 134 -1.09 7.92 -21.66
N TYR A 135 -2.36 7.62 -21.90
CA TYR A 135 -3.27 7.11 -20.85
C TYR A 135 -2.89 5.74 -20.32
N HIS A 136 -2.23 4.89 -21.11
CA HIS A 136 -1.74 3.61 -20.62
C HIS A 136 -0.59 3.81 -19.63
N GLN A 137 0.35 4.70 -19.95
CA GLN A 137 1.42 5.07 -19.02
C GLN A 137 0.88 5.86 -17.80
N LEU A 138 -0.17 6.65 -17.97
CA LEU A 138 -0.86 7.31 -16.85
C LEU A 138 -1.40 6.28 -15.85
N MET A 139 -2.03 5.22 -16.34
CA MET A 139 -2.46 4.09 -15.49
C MET A 139 -1.27 3.46 -14.78
N ARG A 140 -0.16 3.21 -15.49
CA ARG A 140 1.07 2.65 -14.91
C ARG A 140 1.69 3.58 -13.86
N ALA A 141 1.66 4.88 -14.05
CA ALA A 141 2.12 5.85 -13.07
C ALA A 141 1.31 5.78 -11.77
N TRP A 142 -0.02 5.65 -11.87
CA TRP A 142 -0.88 5.48 -10.71
C TRP A 142 -0.73 4.11 -10.04
N GLU A 143 -0.60 3.02 -10.80
CA GLU A 143 -0.26 1.72 -10.26
C GLU A 143 1.04 1.76 -9.45
N LEU A 144 2.06 2.45 -9.96
CA LEU A 144 3.34 2.60 -9.28
C LEU A 144 3.21 3.37 -7.97
N LYS A 145 2.46 4.48 -7.95
CA LYS A 145 2.17 5.24 -6.71
C LYS A 145 1.49 4.35 -5.66
N HIS A 146 0.46 3.61 -6.05
CA HIS A 146 -0.25 2.69 -5.14
C HIS A 146 0.66 1.55 -4.65
N ARG A 147 1.45 0.94 -5.53
CA ARG A 147 2.40 -0.12 -5.17
C ARG A 147 3.47 0.38 -4.21
N THR A 148 3.97 1.60 -4.38
CA THR A 148 4.95 2.19 -3.46
C THR A 148 4.35 2.38 -2.07
N LEU A 149 3.12 2.87 -1.97
CA LEU A 149 2.41 2.98 -0.69
C LEU A 149 2.18 1.60 -0.05
N THR A 150 1.74 0.62 -0.83
CA THR A 150 1.58 -0.76 -0.35
C THR A 150 2.90 -1.34 0.15
N SER A 151 4.00 -1.09 -0.55
CA SER A 151 5.34 -1.52 -0.15
C SER A 151 5.80 -0.89 1.16
N GLN A 152 5.49 0.40 1.38
CA GLN A 152 5.72 1.04 2.69
C GLN A 152 4.91 0.34 3.78
N CYS A 153 3.61 0.07 3.56
CA CYS A 153 2.78 -0.65 4.52
C CYS A 153 3.37 -2.03 4.86
N VAL A 154 3.75 -2.81 3.85
CA VAL A 154 4.37 -4.13 4.03
C VAL A 154 5.65 -4.03 4.85
N THR A 155 6.51 -3.06 4.54
CA THR A 155 7.80 -2.88 5.22
C THR A 155 7.60 -2.46 6.69
N GLU A 156 6.67 -1.53 6.96
CA GLU A 156 6.31 -1.11 8.31
C GLU A 156 5.75 -2.27 9.14
N HIS A 157 4.83 -3.06 8.58
CA HIS A 157 4.29 -4.23 9.26
C HIS A 157 5.36 -5.29 9.54
N THR A 158 6.26 -5.51 8.58
CA THR A 158 7.37 -6.44 8.75
C THR A 158 8.36 -5.98 9.81
N LEU A 159 8.66 -4.69 9.85
CA LEU A 159 9.53 -4.09 10.87
C LEU A 159 8.88 -4.16 12.25
N PHE A 160 7.59 -3.85 12.35
CA PHE A 160 6.86 -3.85 13.61
C PHE A 160 6.71 -5.22 14.23
N ARG A 161 6.52 -6.29 13.41
CA ARG A 161 6.38 -7.67 13.89
C ARG A 161 7.75 -8.30 14.16
N GLU A 162 8.07 -8.48 15.41
CA GLU A 162 9.39 -8.95 15.87
C GLU A 162 9.47 -10.49 16.01
N GLU A 163 8.98 -11.21 15.00
CA GLU A 163 9.00 -12.67 14.94
C GLU A 163 9.08 -13.18 13.50
N THR A 164 9.32 -14.47 13.32
CA THR A 164 9.11 -15.19 12.05
C THR A 164 7.92 -16.12 12.19
N ARG A 165 6.79 -15.76 11.58
CA ARG A 165 5.53 -16.51 11.70
C ARG A 165 5.29 -17.49 10.57
N TRP A 166 5.76 -17.22 9.36
CA TRP A 166 5.54 -18.05 8.18
C TRP A 166 6.85 -18.58 7.61
N PRO A 167 7.54 -19.51 8.32
CA PRO A 167 8.79 -20.07 7.82
C PRO A 167 8.54 -20.78 6.48
N GLY A 168 9.50 -20.62 5.55
CA GLY A 168 9.36 -21.11 4.17
C GLY A 168 8.84 -20.07 3.18
N TYR A 169 8.24 -18.97 3.66
CA TYR A 169 7.81 -17.85 2.81
C TYR A 169 8.55 -16.58 3.12
N TYR A 170 8.95 -16.38 4.39
CA TYR A 170 9.55 -15.13 4.82
C TYR A 170 10.25 -15.31 6.17
N TYR A 171 11.42 -14.69 6.33
CA TYR A 171 12.21 -14.77 7.54
C TYR A 171 12.68 -13.41 8.03
N ARG A 172 12.47 -13.14 9.32
CA ARG A 172 13.19 -12.13 10.07
C ARG A 172 14.49 -12.75 10.56
N GLY A 173 15.62 -12.48 9.89
CA GLY A 173 16.93 -13.07 10.22
C GLY A 173 17.43 -12.72 11.62
N ASP A 174 16.96 -11.58 12.15
CA ASP A 174 17.21 -11.12 13.52
C ASP A 174 16.18 -11.62 14.55
N LYS A 175 15.04 -12.21 14.10
CA LYS A 175 13.91 -12.66 14.93
C LYS A 175 13.36 -14.00 14.38
N LEU A 176 14.18 -15.04 14.36
CA LEU A 176 13.86 -16.30 13.68
C LEU A 176 12.77 -17.13 14.37
N LYS A 177 12.49 -16.88 15.63
CA LYS A 177 11.53 -17.68 16.41
C LYS A 177 10.12 -17.15 16.24
N LEU A 178 9.15 -18.07 16.26
CA LEU A 178 7.74 -17.78 16.49
C LEU A 178 7.56 -17.34 17.94
N ASP A 179 6.77 -16.33 18.19
CA ASP A 179 6.52 -15.77 19.52
C ASP A 179 5.01 -15.53 19.71
N ASP A 180 4.28 -16.59 20.02
CA ASP A 180 2.84 -16.53 20.26
C ASP A 180 2.46 -15.74 21.51
N GLU A 181 3.33 -15.69 22.52
CA GLU A 181 3.09 -14.94 23.74
C GLU A 181 2.91 -13.43 23.45
N ASN A 182 3.74 -12.89 22.57
CA ASN A 182 3.73 -11.46 22.26
C ASN A 182 3.05 -11.12 20.92
N TRP A 183 2.96 -12.08 19.99
CA TRP A 183 2.58 -11.79 18.60
C TRP A 183 1.42 -12.64 18.06
N HIS A 184 0.70 -13.42 18.90
CA HIS A 184 -0.58 -14.02 18.50
C HIS A 184 -1.67 -12.94 18.44
N CYS A 185 -1.50 -12.01 17.53
CA CYS A 185 -2.37 -10.85 17.36
C CYS A 185 -2.44 -10.44 15.88
N LEU A 186 -3.45 -9.65 15.53
CA LEU A 186 -3.47 -8.89 14.29
C LEU A 186 -2.63 -7.62 14.45
N THR A 187 -1.89 -7.25 13.42
CA THR A 187 -1.20 -5.97 13.36
C THR A 187 -1.99 -5.03 12.45
N VAL A 188 -2.25 -3.83 12.92
CA VAL A 188 -3.02 -2.82 12.20
C VAL A 188 -2.19 -1.56 12.08
N SER A 189 -2.24 -0.92 10.92
CA SER A 189 -1.59 0.37 10.70
C SER A 189 -2.60 1.45 10.35
N ARG A 190 -2.29 2.68 10.77
CA ARG A 190 -2.98 3.89 10.36
C ARG A 190 -1.96 4.85 9.79
N ARG A 191 -2.22 5.38 8.62
CA ARG A 191 -1.37 6.38 7.99
C ARG A 191 -1.99 7.76 8.16
N ASP A 192 -1.26 8.67 8.74
CA ASP A 192 -1.66 10.08 8.80
C ASP A 192 -1.59 10.69 7.38
N PRO A 193 -2.69 11.23 6.85
CA PRO A 193 -2.73 11.74 5.48
C PRO A 193 -1.89 13.01 5.28
N LYS A 194 -1.58 13.76 6.34
CA LYS A 194 -0.82 15.02 6.26
C LYS A 194 0.68 14.78 6.37
N THR A 195 1.09 13.91 7.28
CA THR A 195 2.52 13.66 7.55
C THR A 195 3.06 12.41 6.86
N GLY A 196 2.17 11.54 6.37
CA GLY A 196 2.54 10.26 5.78
C GLY A 196 3.01 9.20 6.78
N LYS A 197 3.07 9.53 8.08
CA LYS A 197 3.58 8.63 9.12
C LYS A 197 2.58 7.51 9.44
N PHE A 198 3.13 6.32 9.68
CA PHE A 198 2.37 5.17 10.13
C PHE A 198 2.37 5.08 11.65
N THR A 199 1.20 4.75 12.21
CA THR A 199 1.04 4.32 13.60
C THR A 199 0.66 2.85 13.58
N MET A 200 1.40 2.02 14.32
CA MET A 200 1.21 0.58 14.36
C MET A 200 0.56 0.17 15.69
N GLU A 201 -0.43 -0.72 15.61
CA GLU A 201 -1.17 -1.22 16.76
C GLU A 201 -1.28 -2.75 16.71
N LYS A 202 -1.33 -3.40 17.87
CA LYS A 202 -1.70 -4.81 18.02
C LYS A 202 -3.18 -4.90 18.37
N MET A 203 -3.92 -5.74 17.64
CA MET A 203 -5.32 -6.06 17.95
C MET A 203 -5.43 -7.53 18.34
N PRO A 204 -6.21 -7.87 19.37
CA PRO A 204 -6.39 -9.27 19.77
C PRO A 204 -7.10 -10.05 18.67
N VAL A 205 -6.76 -11.33 18.57
CA VAL A 205 -7.54 -12.29 17.80
C VAL A 205 -8.75 -12.66 18.64
N TYR A 206 -9.96 -12.51 18.08
CA TYR A 206 -11.18 -12.91 18.76
C TYR A 206 -11.43 -14.41 18.51
N HIS A 207 -11.58 -15.15 19.59
CA HIS A 207 -12.01 -16.55 19.54
C HIS A 207 -13.54 -16.59 19.55
N ILE A 208 -14.14 -17.39 18.65
CA ILE A 208 -15.61 -17.57 18.57
C ILE A 208 -16.06 -18.59 19.62
N VAL A 209 -15.15 -19.48 20.01
CA VAL A 209 -15.38 -20.49 21.05
C VAL A 209 -14.35 -20.23 22.14
N ASP A 210 -14.80 -20.17 23.39
CA ASP A 210 -13.89 -20.07 24.53
C ASP A 210 -12.99 -21.30 24.55
N ASP A 211 -11.69 -21.08 24.66
CA ASP A 211 -10.73 -22.16 24.88
C ASP A 211 -11.00 -22.74 26.27
N GLU A 212 -11.42 -24.03 26.35
CA GLU A 212 -11.58 -24.76 27.59
C GLU A 212 -10.24 -25.03 28.31
#